data_00b718dc42aafde066f5ea44cf7e6808
#
_entry.id   00b718dc42aafde066f5ea44cf7e6808
#
_cell.length_a   1.000
_cell.length_b   1.000
_cell.length_c   1.000
_cell.angle_alpha   90.00
_cell.angle_beta   90.00
_cell.angle_gamma   90.00
#
_symmetry.space_group_name_H-M   'P 1'
#
loop_
_entity.id
_entity.type
_entity.pdbx_description
1 polymer ?
#
loop_
_entity_poly.entity_id
_entity_poly.type
_entity_poly.pdbx_seq_one_letter_code
_entity_poly.pdbx_strand_id
1 'polypeptide(L)'
;MSHTAVAPFSWRDFVKSFLLVELIKGMALTGRYAFRRKVTVQFPEEKTPLSPRFRGLHAQRRYDNGEERCIACKLCEAVCPAMAITIESDARDDGTRRTTRYDIDLTKCIFCGFCEEACPVDAIVETQILEYHGEKRGDLYFTKDMLLAVGDRYEKEIAAAKAADAPYR
;
A
#
# COMPACT_ATOMS: atom_id res chain seq x y z
N MET A 1 -8.26 24.52 -33.41
CA MET A 1 -9.69 24.60 -33.09
C MET A 1 -10.44 23.92 -34.21
N SER A 2 -10.86 22.67 -34.06
CA SER A 2 -11.61 21.93 -35.06
C SER A 2 -13.09 22.33 -34.94
N HIS A 3 -13.61 23.02 -35.93
CA HIS A 3 -15.05 23.26 -36.04
C HIS A 3 -15.75 21.91 -36.27
N THR A 4 -16.41 21.40 -35.25
CA THR A 4 -17.37 20.30 -35.43
C THR A 4 -18.52 20.78 -36.30
N ALA A 5 -18.56 20.31 -37.52
CA ALA A 5 -19.67 20.60 -38.44
C ALA A 5 -20.97 20.07 -37.81
N VAL A 6 -21.96 20.95 -37.63
CA VAL A 6 -23.30 20.58 -37.16
C VAL A 6 -23.95 19.70 -38.21
N ALA A 7 -24.31 18.48 -37.85
CA ALA A 7 -24.93 17.52 -38.75
C ALA A 7 -26.29 18.07 -39.26
N PRO A 8 -26.68 17.82 -40.54
CA PRO A 8 -27.94 18.30 -41.07
C PRO A 8 -29.13 17.69 -40.30
N PHE A 9 -30.21 18.48 -40.16
CA PHE A 9 -31.45 18.08 -39.50
C PHE A 9 -32.05 16.81 -40.13
N SER A 10 -32.29 15.78 -39.30
CA SER A 10 -32.88 14.51 -39.68
C SER A 10 -34.22 14.31 -38.95
N TRP A 11 -35.31 14.13 -39.69
CA TRP A 11 -36.61 13.79 -39.13
C TRP A 11 -36.59 12.50 -38.28
N ARG A 12 -35.77 11.56 -38.65
CA ARG A 12 -35.60 10.29 -37.88
C ARG A 12 -34.99 10.55 -36.52
N ASP A 13 -33.99 11.43 -36.44
CA ASP A 13 -33.33 11.76 -35.19
C ASP A 13 -34.21 12.64 -34.29
N PHE A 14 -35.01 13.54 -34.92
CA PHE A 14 -36.02 14.31 -34.20
C PHE A 14 -37.07 13.39 -33.54
N VAL A 15 -37.64 12.44 -34.29
CA VAL A 15 -38.63 11.49 -33.78
C VAL A 15 -38.04 10.60 -32.69
N LYS A 16 -36.81 10.11 -32.86
CA LYS A 16 -36.11 9.32 -31.83
C LYS A 16 -35.87 10.12 -30.55
N SER A 17 -35.48 11.39 -30.69
CA SER A 17 -35.26 12.30 -29.55
C SER A 17 -36.58 12.61 -28.84
N PHE A 18 -37.66 12.84 -29.58
CA PHE A 18 -39.00 13.08 -29.03
C PHE A 18 -39.53 11.85 -28.27
N LEU A 19 -39.31 10.65 -28.80
CA LEU A 19 -39.73 9.39 -28.18
C LEU A 19 -38.74 8.92 -27.09
N LEU A 20 -37.72 9.71 -26.77
CA LEU A 20 -36.73 9.41 -25.76
C LEU A 20 -36.09 8.00 -25.91
N VAL A 21 -35.91 7.56 -27.17
CA VAL A 21 -35.41 6.20 -27.49
C VAL A 21 -34.07 5.93 -26.83
N GLU A 22 -33.17 6.91 -26.77
CA GLU A 22 -31.87 6.77 -26.13
C GLU A 22 -31.98 6.62 -24.59
N LEU A 23 -32.97 7.31 -23.98
CA LEU A 23 -33.27 7.13 -22.56
C LEU A 23 -33.77 5.71 -22.26
N ILE A 24 -34.69 5.20 -23.08
CA ILE A 24 -35.23 3.83 -22.97
C ILE A 24 -34.09 2.81 -23.12
N LYS A 25 -33.19 2.99 -24.08
CA LYS A 25 -32.00 2.13 -24.23
C LYS A 25 -31.09 2.18 -23.02
N GLY A 26 -30.83 3.38 -22.49
CA GLY A 26 -30.04 3.56 -21.26
C GLY A 26 -30.68 2.85 -20.05
N MET A 27 -32.01 3.00 -19.88
CA MET A 27 -32.75 2.30 -18.84
C MET A 27 -32.71 0.77 -19.00
N ALA A 28 -32.84 0.28 -20.22
CA ALA A 28 -32.74 -1.15 -20.52
C ALA A 28 -31.33 -1.69 -20.21
N LEU A 29 -30.28 -0.92 -20.48
CA LEU A 29 -28.91 -1.26 -20.13
C LEU A 29 -28.73 -1.34 -18.61
N THR A 30 -29.11 -0.33 -17.87
CA THR A 30 -29.06 -0.32 -16.39
C THR A 30 -29.90 -1.42 -15.79
N GLY A 31 -31.10 -1.66 -16.31
CA GLY A 31 -31.96 -2.79 -15.90
C GLY A 31 -31.26 -4.15 -16.08
N ARG A 32 -30.58 -4.36 -17.20
CA ARG A 32 -29.81 -5.58 -17.44
C ARG A 32 -28.71 -5.77 -16.39
N TYR A 33 -28.01 -4.69 -15.99
CA TYR A 33 -26.96 -4.78 -14.98
C TYR A 33 -27.51 -4.99 -13.58
N ALA A 34 -28.73 -4.54 -13.25
CA ALA A 34 -29.38 -4.80 -11.97
C ALA A 34 -29.56 -6.32 -11.69
N PHE A 35 -29.75 -7.13 -12.74
CA PHE A 35 -29.91 -8.59 -12.63
C PHE A 35 -28.62 -9.37 -12.87
N ARG A 36 -27.48 -8.71 -13.10
CA ARG A 36 -26.18 -9.39 -13.22
C ARG A 36 -25.60 -9.70 -11.85
N ARG A 37 -24.70 -10.70 -11.82
CA ARG A 37 -23.87 -10.97 -10.65
C ARG A 37 -23.09 -9.69 -10.28
N LYS A 38 -23.17 -9.31 -9.02
CA LYS A 38 -22.43 -8.18 -8.49
C LYS A 38 -20.93 -8.44 -8.53
N VAL A 39 -20.14 -7.45 -8.92
CA VAL A 39 -18.68 -7.49 -8.93
C VAL A 39 -18.07 -6.77 -7.71
N THR A 40 -18.91 -6.10 -6.93
CA THR A 40 -18.49 -5.40 -5.70
C THR A 40 -18.05 -6.39 -4.64
N VAL A 41 -16.90 -6.15 -4.04
CA VAL A 41 -16.42 -6.85 -2.85
C VAL A 41 -17.13 -6.24 -1.63
N GLN A 42 -17.71 -7.10 -0.80
CA GLN A 42 -18.46 -6.68 0.39
C GLN A 42 -17.50 -6.53 1.58
N PHE A 43 -16.74 -5.44 1.61
CA PHE A 43 -15.89 -5.13 2.76
C PHE A 43 -16.77 -4.76 3.98
N PRO A 44 -16.48 -5.21 5.22
CA PRO A 44 -15.27 -5.95 5.64
C PRO A 44 -15.39 -7.48 5.58
N GLU A 45 -16.57 -8.04 5.23
CA GLU A 45 -16.82 -9.49 5.21
C GLU A 45 -15.99 -10.20 4.13
N GLU A 46 -15.84 -9.54 2.99
CA GLU A 46 -15.00 -10.00 1.89
C GLU A 46 -13.80 -9.07 1.72
N LYS A 47 -12.58 -9.62 1.72
CA LYS A 47 -11.35 -8.86 1.47
C LYS A 47 -10.83 -9.10 0.06
N THR A 48 -10.38 -8.05 -0.59
CA THR A 48 -9.69 -8.16 -1.88
C THR A 48 -8.34 -8.85 -1.68
N PRO A 49 -7.98 -9.85 -2.49
CA PRO A 49 -6.66 -10.47 -2.42
C PRO A 49 -5.58 -9.46 -2.74
N LEU A 50 -4.60 -9.31 -1.85
CA LEU A 50 -3.48 -8.41 -2.02
C LEU A 50 -2.34 -9.09 -2.77
N SER A 51 -1.61 -8.30 -3.56
CA SER A 51 -0.39 -8.76 -4.22
C SER A 51 0.70 -9.05 -3.18
N PRO A 52 1.61 -10.04 -3.40
CA PRO A 52 2.80 -10.21 -2.56
C PRO A 52 3.67 -8.94 -2.46
N ARG A 53 3.60 -8.07 -3.46
CA ARG A 53 4.30 -6.77 -3.51
C ARG A 53 3.49 -5.60 -2.97
N PHE A 54 2.40 -5.88 -2.25
CA PHE A 54 1.60 -4.81 -1.67
C PHE A 54 2.43 -4.06 -0.61
N ARG A 55 2.38 -2.75 -0.65
CA ARG A 55 3.13 -1.86 0.22
C ARG A 55 2.21 -1.29 1.29
N GLY A 56 2.08 -2.02 2.41
CA GLY A 56 1.31 -1.61 3.57
C GLY A 56 2.19 -1.20 4.75
N LEU A 57 1.71 -1.46 5.96
CA LEU A 57 2.38 -1.08 7.20
C LEU A 57 3.80 -1.63 7.27
N HIS A 58 4.73 -0.81 7.71
CA HIS A 58 6.13 -1.19 7.90
C HIS A 58 6.31 -2.13 9.08
N ALA A 59 7.25 -3.05 8.95
CA ALA A 59 7.67 -3.95 10.02
C ALA A 59 9.20 -4.09 10.06
N GLN A 60 9.76 -4.24 11.26
CA GLN A 60 11.16 -4.63 11.43
C GLN A 60 11.25 -6.11 11.76
N ARG A 61 12.17 -6.80 11.09
CA ARG A 61 12.38 -8.25 11.22
C ARG A 61 13.50 -8.59 12.16
N ARG A 62 13.39 -9.78 12.78
CA ARG A 62 14.45 -10.41 13.55
C ARG A 62 15.01 -11.62 12.82
N TYR A 63 16.19 -12.05 13.23
CA TYR A 63 16.73 -13.37 12.91
C TYR A 63 16.04 -14.44 13.77
N ASP A 64 16.19 -15.70 13.40
CA ASP A 64 15.62 -16.84 14.14
C ASP A 64 16.15 -16.96 15.57
N ASN A 65 17.32 -16.39 15.84
CA ASN A 65 17.91 -16.29 17.17
C ASN A 65 17.30 -15.17 18.04
N GLY A 66 16.32 -14.42 17.51
CA GLY A 66 15.66 -13.29 18.18
C GLY A 66 16.39 -11.95 18.08
N GLU A 67 17.60 -11.92 17.49
CA GLU A 67 18.35 -10.68 17.31
C GLU A 67 17.73 -9.81 16.18
N GLU A 68 17.77 -8.49 16.37
CA GLU A 68 17.33 -7.54 15.34
C GLU A 68 18.21 -7.64 14.10
N ARG A 69 17.62 -7.69 12.92
CA ARG A 69 18.38 -7.67 11.65
C ARG A 69 19.02 -6.31 11.37
N CYS A 70 18.45 -5.23 11.90
CA CYS A 70 18.91 -3.87 11.59
C CYS A 70 20.34 -3.63 12.13
N ILE A 71 21.24 -3.25 11.22
CA ILE A 71 22.65 -2.92 11.50
C ILE A 71 22.91 -1.41 11.60
N ALA A 72 21.86 -0.61 11.65
CA ALA A 72 21.95 0.85 11.75
C ALA A 72 22.76 1.52 10.62
N CYS A 73 22.70 1.03 9.39
CA CYS A 73 23.44 1.58 8.25
C CYS A 73 22.85 2.92 7.73
N LYS A 74 21.63 3.28 8.15
CA LYS A 74 20.90 4.52 7.78
C LYS A 74 20.58 4.68 6.29
N LEU A 75 20.74 3.66 5.46
CA LEU A 75 20.42 3.73 4.03
C LEU A 75 18.92 4.02 3.79
N CYS A 76 18.04 3.40 4.58
CA CYS A 76 16.59 3.62 4.49
C CYS A 76 16.18 5.05 4.86
N GLU A 77 16.87 5.69 5.81
CA GLU A 77 16.68 7.11 6.14
C GLU A 77 17.14 8.00 4.99
N ALA A 78 18.33 7.72 4.43
CA ALA A 78 18.91 8.51 3.35
C ALA A 78 18.11 8.45 2.03
N VAL A 79 17.52 7.28 1.72
CA VAL A 79 16.76 7.08 0.46
C VAL A 79 15.31 7.55 0.57
N CYS A 80 14.81 7.83 1.77
CA CYS A 80 13.40 8.18 1.98
C CYS A 80 13.04 9.54 1.35
N PRO A 81 12.22 9.59 0.29
CA PRO A 81 11.88 10.84 -0.40
C PRO A 81 11.00 11.75 0.47
N ALA A 82 10.25 11.19 1.42
CA ALA A 82 9.37 11.92 2.33
C ALA A 82 10.05 12.32 3.64
N MET A 83 11.32 11.94 3.87
CA MET A 83 12.05 12.15 5.13
C MET A 83 11.23 11.70 6.35
N ALA A 84 10.55 10.54 6.19
CA ALA A 84 9.65 10.00 7.20
C ALA A 84 10.35 9.13 8.24
N ILE A 85 11.61 8.74 7.99
CA ILE A 85 12.39 7.82 8.83
C ILE A 85 13.44 8.61 9.59
N THR A 86 13.55 8.34 10.89
CA THR A 86 14.58 8.94 11.76
C THR A 86 15.31 7.84 12.51
N ILE A 87 16.64 7.79 12.38
CA ILE A 87 17.46 6.73 12.96
C ILE A 87 18.58 7.32 13.83
N GLU A 88 18.64 6.89 15.08
CA GLU A 88 19.78 7.10 15.95
C GLU A 88 20.47 5.75 16.21
N SER A 89 21.78 5.75 16.27
CA SER A 89 22.57 4.53 16.39
C SER A 89 23.71 4.71 17.36
N ASP A 90 24.05 3.64 18.08
CA ASP A 90 25.19 3.59 18.99
C ASP A 90 26.04 2.34 18.73
N ALA A 91 27.29 2.40 19.17
CA ALA A 91 28.19 1.26 19.13
C ALA A 91 27.92 0.35 20.34
N ARG A 92 27.92 -0.96 20.11
CA ARG A 92 27.90 -1.95 21.18
C ARG A 92 29.32 -2.29 21.66
N ASP A 93 29.41 -2.94 22.82
CA ASP A 93 30.68 -3.40 23.38
C ASP A 93 31.43 -4.40 22.49
N ASP A 94 30.69 -5.11 21.62
CA ASP A 94 31.21 -6.05 20.61
C ASP A 94 31.75 -5.36 19.34
N GLY A 95 31.73 -4.02 19.29
CA GLY A 95 32.16 -3.21 18.15
C GLY A 95 31.12 -3.15 17.01
N THR A 96 29.97 -3.82 17.10
CA THR A 96 28.89 -3.71 16.15
C THR A 96 28.05 -2.47 16.41
N ARG A 97 27.31 -2.01 15.39
CA ARG A 97 26.40 -0.85 15.49
C ARG A 97 24.96 -1.35 15.56
N ARG A 98 24.15 -0.72 16.42
CA ARG A 98 22.70 -0.98 16.51
C ARG A 98 21.94 0.34 16.62
N THR A 99 20.67 0.28 16.26
CA THR A 99 19.76 1.41 16.43
C THR A 99 19.34 1.55 17.89
N THR A 100 19.54 2.73 18.45
CA THR A 100 18.95 3.14 19.73
C THR A 100 17.54 3.66 19.52
N ARG A 101 17.31 4.32 18.36
CA ARG A 101 16.03 4.84 17.94
C ARG A 101 15.80 4.53 16.46
N TYR A 102 14.61 4.12 16.12
CA TYR A 102 14.16 3.93 14.74
C TYR A 102 12.69 4.28 14.66
N ASP A 103 12.38 5.41 14.11
CA ASP A 103 11.01 5.93 14.04
C ASP A 103 10.58 6.14 12.59
N ILE A 104 9.32 5.85 12.31
CA ILE A 104 8.68 6.15 11.03
C ILE A 104 7.43 6.99 11.29
N ASP A 105 7.39 8.20 10.71
CA ASP A 105 6.19 9.02 10.67
C ASP A 105 5.31 8.57 9.49
N LEU A 106 4.32 7.72 9.76
CA LEU A 106 3.40 7.21 8.74
C LEU A 106 2.50 8.29 8.15
N THR A 107 2.40 9.46 8.79
CA THR A 107 1.65 10.60 8.22
C THR A 107 2.41 11.29 7.09
N LYS A 108 3.74 11.12 7.04
CA LYS A 108 4.60 11.62 5.95
C LYS A 108 4.89 10.53 4.92
N CYS A 109 4.90 9.26 5.34
CA CYS A 109 5.27 8.14 4.50
C CYS A 109 4.34 8.03 3.29
N ILE A 110 4.92 7.84 2.10
CA ILE A 110 4.18 7.64 0.84
C ILE A 110 4.16 6.17 0.39
N PHE A 111 4.64 5.25 1.22
CA PHE A 111 4.66 3.81 0.95
C PHE A 111 5.32 3.45 -0.39
N CYS A 112 6.45 4.09 -0.71
CA CYS A 112 7.17 3.90 -1.97
C CYS A 112 8.03 2.62 -2.01
N GLY A 113 8.34 1.99 -0.87
CA GLY A 113 9.14 0.78 -0.77
C GLY A 113 10.65 0.96 -0.86
N PHE A 114 11.15 2.18 -1.09
CA PHE A 114 12.60 2.42 -1.24
C PHE A 114 13.40 2.05 0.01
N CYS A 115 12.81 2.18 1.20
CA CYS A 115 13.44 1.77 2.45
C CYS A 115 13.67 0.24 2.51
N GLU A 116 12.73 -0.55 1.99
CA GLU A 116 12.86 -2.00 1.89
C GLU A 116 13.90 -2.39 0.84
N GLU A 117 13.87 -1.75 -0.34
CA GLU A 117 14.82 -2.03 -1.43
C GLU A 117 16.26 -1.65 -1.05
N ALA A 118 16.47 -0.58 -0.30
CA ALA A 118 17.79 -0.12 0.13
C ALA A 118 18.36 -0.92 1.31
N CYS A 119 17.59 -1.77 1.96
CA CYS A 119 18.02 -2.48 3.16
C CYS A 119 18.88 -3.70 2.83
N PRO A 120 20.20 -3.72 3.15
CA PRO A 120 21.09 -4.81 2.77
C PRO A 120 20.89 -6.10 3.57
N VAL A 121 20.17 -6.02 4.70
CA VAL A 121 19.95 -7.14 5.62
C VAL A 121 18.47 -7.52 5.74
N ASP A 122 17.61 -6.93 4.91
CA ASP A 122 16.19 -7.21 4.90
C ASP A 122 15.53 -7.02 6.29
N ALA A 123 15.94 -5.94 6.97
CA ALA A 123 15.50 -5.62 8.31
C ALA A 123 14.19 -4.83 8.33
N ILE A 124 14.00 -3.89 7.39
CA ILE A 124 12.76 -3.14 7.23
C ILE A 124 12.04 -3.65 6.00
N VAL A 125 10.75 -3.93 6.14
CA VAL A 125 9.89 -4.45 5.08
C VAL A 125 8.53 -3.77 5.11
N GLU A 126 7.86 -3.69 3.98
CA GLU A 126 6.46 -3.32 3.88
C GLU A 126 5.60 -4.58 3.88
N THR A 127 4.57 -4.61 4.70
CA THR A 127 3.70 -5.77 4.88
C THR A 127 2.42 -5.64 4.04
N GLN A 128 1.60 -6.68 4.07
CA GLN A 128 0.26 -6.63 3.47
C GLN A 128 -0.81 -6.05 4.41
N ILE A 129 -0.40 -5.46 5.56
CA ILE A 129 -1.32 -4.89 6.52
C ILE A 129 -1.78 -3.52 6.03
N LEU A 130 -3.07 -3.41 5.73
CA LEU A 130 -3.72 -2.17 5.34
C LEU A 130 -4.56 -1.56 6.49
N GLU A 131 -5.03 -2.41 7.39
CA GLU A 131 -5.98 -2.03 8.44
C GLU A 131 -5.24 -1.51 9.69
N TYR A 132 -4.86 -0.25 9.67
CA TYR A 132 -4.36 0.48 10.83
C TYR A 132 -4.87 1.92 10.77
N HIS A 133 -5.08 2.52 11.90
CA HIS A 133 -5.58 3.88 12.02
C HIS A 133 -5.08 4.53 13.31
N GLY A 134 -5.24 5.83 13.40
CA GLY A 134 -4.99 6.61 14.59
C GLY A 134 -6.00 7.74 14.69
N GLU A 135 -6.43 8.08 15.89
CA GLU A 135 -7.33 9.20 16.15
C GLU A 135 -6.58 10.54 16.22
N LYS A 136 -5.31 10.48 16.57
CA LYS A 136 -4.43 11.64 16.73
C LYS A 136 -3.17 11.47 15.86
N ARG A 137 -2.57 12.58 15.47
CA ARG A 137 -1.35 12.57 14.64
C ARG A 137 -0.21 11.73 15.23
N GLY A 138 -0.03 11.72 16.56
CA GLY A 138 1.01 10.96 17.25
C GLY A 138 0.82 9.45 17.19
N ASP A 139 -0.41 8.98 17.01
CA ASP A 139 -0.72 7.54 16.97
C ASP A 139 -0.13 6.84 15.74
N LEU A 140 0.12 7.60 14.67
CA LEU A 140 0.76 7.11 13.44
C LEU A 140 2.27 7.35 13.40
N TYR A 141 2.87 7.64 14.54
CA TYR A 141 4.31 7.73 14.71
C TYR A 141 4.83 6.42 15.28
N PHE A 142 5.29 5.54 14.39
CA PHE A 142 5.70 4.19 14.74
C PHE A 142 7.16 4.18 15.22
N THR A 143 7.33 3.80 16.48
CA THR A 143 8.64 3.63 17.10
C THR A 143 9.24 2.27 16.78
N LYS A 144 10.53 2.10 17.06
CA LYS A 144 11.27 0.84 16.89
C LYS A 144 10.54 -0.36 17.48
N ASP A 145 10.06 -0.24 18.71
CA ASP A 145 9.41 -1.33 19.42
C ASP A 145 8.08 -1.73 18.76
N MET A 146 7.32 -0.74 18.27
CA MET A 146 6.09 -0.99 17.52
C MET A 146 6.38 -1.71 16.21
N LEU A 147 7.41 -1.29 15.47
CA LEU A 147 7.81 -1.91 14.21
C LEU A 147 8.29 -3.36 14.40
N LEU A 148 9.05 -3.62 15.47
CA LEU A 148 9.47 -4.97 15.85
C LEU A 148 8.28 -5.84 16.27
N ALA A 149 7.34 -5.30 17.04
CA ALA A 149 6.13 -6.02 17.44
C ALA A 149 5.27 -6.43 16.24
N VAL A 150 5.19 -5.57 15.22
CA VAL A 150 4.53 -5.92 13.95
C VAL A 150 5.29 -7.05 13.25
N GLY A 151 6.62 -6.96 13.15
CA GLY A 151 7.45 -7.99 12.56
C GLY A 151 7.30 -9.34 13.26
N ASP A 152 7.41 -9.36 14.59
CA ASP A 152 7.29 -10.57 15.39
C ASP A 152 5.91 -11.25 15.23
N ARG A 153 4.86 -10.46 15.10
CA ARG A 153 3.48 -10.97 14.91
C ARG A 153 3.24 -11.56 13.53
N TYR A 154 3.77 -10.94 12.49
CA TYR A 154 3.45 -11.25 11.09
C TYR A 154 4.62 -11.87 10.31
N GLU A 155 5.70 -12.31 10.97
CA GLU A 155 6.90 -12.83 10.30
C GLU A 155 6.60 -13.97 9.32
N LYS A 156 5.67 -14.86 9.64
CA LYS A 156 5.29 -15.97 8.75
C LYS A 156 4.68 -15.48 7.43
N GLU A 157 3.82 -14.46 7.51
CA GLU A 157 3.16 -13.86 6.34
C GLU A 157 4.17 -13.04 5.52
N ILE A 158 5.04 -12.31 6.19
CA ILE A 158 6.13 -11.55 5.58
C ILE A 158 7.07 -12.50 4.81
N ALA A 159 7.50 -13.59 5.44
CA ALA A 159 8.38 -14.57 4.81
C ALA A 159 7.72 -15.24 3.60
N ALA A 160 6.42 -15.58 3.69
CA ALA A 160 5.67 -16.14 2.58
C ALA A 160 5.53 -15.16 1.41
N ALA A 161 5.21 -13.88 1.68
CA ALA A 161 5.11 -12.84 0.67
C ALA A 161 6.46 -12.60 -0.03
N LYS A 162 7.57 -12.57 0.73
CA LYS A 162 8.93 -12.44 0.16
C LYS A 162 9.34 -13.65 -0.67
N ALA A 163 8.99 -14.86 -0.25
CA ALA A 163 9.24 -16.07 -1.05
C ALA A 163 8.46 -16.06 -2.37
N ALA A 164 7.22 -15.58 -2.35
CA ALA A 164 6.40 -15.43 -3.56
C ALA A 164 6.93 -14.34 -4.51
N ASP A 165 7.57 -13.29 -3.97
CA ASP A 165 8.16 -12.19 -4.75
C ASP A 165 9.59 -12.50 -5.25
N ALA A 166 10.30 -13.44 -4.64
CA ALA A 166 11.70 -13.76 -4.94
C ALA A 166 12.03 -13.97 -6.44
N PRO A 167 11.16 -14.59 -7.27
CA PRO A 167 11.41 -14.75 -8.71
C PRO A 167 11.47 -13.44 -9.51
N TYR A 168 11.04 -12.33 -8.92
CA TYR A 168 10.91 -11.02 -9.57
C TYR A 168 11.86 -9.95 -9.02
N ARG A 169 12.71 -10.32 -8.07
CA ARG A 169 13.74 -9.45 -7.47
C ARG A 169 15.13 -9.73 -7.99
#